data_d1fbfd1cda68b121dcc6dc364a1e3051
#
_entry.id   d1fbfd1cda68b121dcc6dc364a1e3051
#
_cell.length_a   1.000
_cell.length_b   1.000
_cell.length_c   1.000
_cell.angle_alpha   90.00
_cell.angle_beta   90.00
_cell.angle_gamma   90.00
#
_symmetry.space_group_name_H-M   'P 1'
#
loop_
_entity.id
_entity.type
_entity.pdbx_description
1 polymer ?
#
loop_
_entity_poly.entity_id
_entity_poly.type
_entity_poly.pdbx_seq_one_letter_code
_entity_poly.pdbx_strand_id
1 'polypeptide(L)'
;MKFKCRIVSDTYHALNWPDYVISDVVFSARVPLEQADGLLALYDPTEELLRFPGPKMWFTQEPMCHSHFHRHPIGKRLAKTLRPDERVYFANPVIKYRIPQVTGREFTKIRQAKFENKAVATVNDCGGRFGWLKRNYSLRNKMVTCPLVDLFGSENRWREYACFPCIWKRGLPPNWRGTKAPGSDYHDPLFFQFLSGYKVFICLENSFEPYWFTEKMVNAARAGCIPVYHCHPTVGETFLRGAKWVDPSDFDFNPRRTIEHALSQNIDEFRAANDAWLDSGILTETTQERVLNKTFQIMAEKINHAKDGFHTSGR
;
A
#
# COMPACT_ATOMS: atom_id res chain seq x y z
N MET A 1 -34.66 14.80 -4.98
CA MET A 1 -34.28 14.02 -6.21
C MET A 1 -32.96 13.34 -5.90
N LYS A 2 -32.82 12.01 -6.08
CA LYS A 2 -31.56 11.32 -5.82
C LYS A 2 -30.63 11.51 -7.00
N PHE A 3 -29.39 11.91 -6.73
CA PHE A 3 -28.33 11.96 -7.73
C PHE A 3 -27.86 10.54 -8.09
N LYS A 4 -27.30 10.37 -9.26
CA LYS A 4 -26.84 9.10 -9.77
C LYS A 4 -25.34 9.14 -10.03
N CYS A 5 -24.58 8.25 -9.41
CA CYS A 5 -23.15 8.06 -9.69
C CYS A 5 -22.96 6.71 -10.40
N ARG A 6 -22.36 6.76 -11.59
CA ARG A 6 -21.94 5.55 -12.29
C ARG A 6 -20.67 5.01 -11.67
N ILE A 7 -20.67 3.73 -11.36
CA ILE A 7 -19.45 2.98 -11.01
C ILE A 7 -18.93 2.27 -12.25
N VAL A 8 -17.63 2.37 -12.49
CA VAL A 8 -16.94 1.64 -13.55
C VAL A 8 -15.79 0.85 -12.94
N SER A 9 -15.67 -0.42 -13.31
CA SER A 9 -14.56 -1.29 -12.95
C SER A 9 -14.40 -2.35 -14.03
N ASP A 10 -13.20 -2.50 -14.57
CA ASP A 10 -12.88 -3.56 -15.54
C ASP A 10 -12.60 -4.90 -14.84
N THR A 11 -12.29 -4.86 -13.54
CA THR A 11 -12.04 -6.05 -12.74
C THR A 11 -13.31 -6.58 -12.09
N TYR A 12 -13.74 -7.70 -12.55
CA TYR A 12 -14.53 -8.79 -11.95
C TYR A 12 -15.96 -8.54 -11.50
N HIS A 13 -16.43 -7.40 -10.99
CA HIS A 13 -17.69 -7.41 -10.24
C HIS A 13 -18.58 -6.16 -10.32
N ALA A 14 -18.23 -5.15 -11.11
CA ALA A 14 -19.05 -3.93 -11.15
C ALA A 14 -20.52 -4.20 -11.53
N LEU A 15 -20.75 -5.19 -12.40
CA LEU A 15 -22.11 -5.56 -12.82
C LEU A 15 -22.90 -6.30 -11.73
N ASN A 16 -22.21 -6.97 -10.81
CA ASN A 16 -22.81 -7.76 -9.71
C ASN A 16 -22.82 -7.03 -8.37
N TRP A 17 -22.28 -5.80 -8.33
CA TRP A 17 -22.32 -5.02 -7.11
C TRP A 17 -23.73 -4.50 -6.84
N PRO A 18 -24.20 -4.59 -5.61
CA PRO A 18 -25.46 -3.97 -5.21
C PRO A 18 -25.36 -2.46 -5.38
N ASP A 19 -26.49 -1.83 -5.61
CA ASP A 19 -26.57 -0.38 -5.59
C ASP A 19 -26.33 0.11 -4.17
N TYR A 20 -25.46 1.10 -4.02
CA TYR A 20 -25.17 1.76 -2.75
C TYR A 20 -25.85 3.12 -2.70
N VAL A 21 -26.37 3.50 -1.55
CA VAL A 21 -26.95 4.83 -1.35
C VAL A 21 -26.20 5.51 -0.21
N ILE A 22 -25.59 6.66 -0.51
CA ILE A 22 -24.96 7.50 0.49
C ILE A 22 -25.51 8.90 0.34
N SER A 23 -26.11 9.41 1.41
CA SER A 23 -26.86 10.65 1.37
C SER A 23 -27.92 10.60 0.25
N ASP A 24 -27.90 11.56 -0.67
CA ASP A 24 -28.83 11.62 -1.81
C ASP A 24 -28.26 11.04 -3.11
N VAL A 25 -27.13 10.30 -3.04
CA VAL A 25 -26.49 9.74 -4.21
C VAL A 25 -26.65 8.22 -4.26
N VAL A 26 -27.13 7.72 -5.40
CA VAL A 26 -27.18 6.30 -5.74
C VAL A 26 -25.95 5.95 -6.56
N PHE A 27 -25.12 5.06 -6.05
CA PHE A 27 -23.97 4.49 -6.73
C PHE A 27 -24.32 3.17 -7.37
N SER A 28 -24.21 3.08 -8.70
CA SER A 28 -24.55 1.86 -9.42
C SER A 28 -23.74 1.71 -10.71
N ALA A 29 -23.34 0.47 -11.00
CA ALA A 29 -22.73 0.14 -12.28
C ALA A 29 -23.73 0.15 -13.46
N ARG A 30 -25.05 0.16 -13.15
CA ARG A 30 -26.13 0.11 -14.14
C ARG A 30 -26.58 1.49 -14.61
N VAL A 31 -26.11 2.56 -13.98
CA VAL A 31 -26.43 3.93 -14.41
C VAL A 31 -25.78 4.17 -15.78
N PRO A 32 -26.55 4.53 -16.83
CA PRO A 32 -26.00 4.95 -18.11
C PRO A 32 -25.13 6.21 -17.93
N LEU A 33 -24.03 6.31 -18.69
CA LEU A 33 -23.08 7.41 -18.53
C LEU A 33 -23.72 8.79 -18.76
N GLU A 34 -24.62 8.87 -19.71
CA GLU A 34 -25.37 10.08 -20.09
C GLU A 34 -26.39 10.53 -19.03
N GLN A 35 -26.75 9.65 -18.11
CA GLN A 35 -27.66 9.92 -16.99
C GLN A 35 -26.94 10.09 -15.66
N ALA A 36 -25.61 10.00 -15.66
CA ALA A 36 -24.83 10.09 -14.45
C ALA A 36 -24.56 11.54 -14.06
N ASP A 37 -24.76 11.87 -12.78
CA ASP A 37 -24.34 13.12 -12.16
C ASP A 37 -22.88 13.08 -11.72
N GLY A 38 -22.30 11.89 -11.60
CA GLY A 38 -20.91 11.67 -11.23
C GLY A 38 -20.38 10.33 -11.75
N LEU A 39 -19.06 10.20 -11.81
CA LEU A 39 -18.35 9.00 -12.28
C LEU A 39 -17.27 8.57 -11.30
N LEU A 40 -17.39 7.36 -10.80
CA LEU A 40 -16.39 6.73 -9.92
C LEU A 40 -15.81 5.49 -10.61
N ALA A 41 -14.55 5.52 -10.95
CA ALA A 41 -13.82 4.34 -11.41
C ALA A 41 -13.11 3.67 -10.25
N LEU A 42 -13.25 2.34 -10.15
CA LEU A 42 -12.61 1.52 -9.13
C LEU A 42 -11.53 0.65 -9.77
N TYR A 43 -10.34 0.72 -9.21
CA TYR A 43 -9.14 -0.07 -9.55
C TYR A 43 -8.52 0.24 -10.91
N ASP A 44 -9.17 -0.09 -12.01
CA ASP A 44 -8.57 0.03 -13.34
C ASP A 44 -8.84 1.38 -14.00
N PRO A 45 -7.88 1.90 -14.80
CA PRO A 45 -8.07 3.14 -15.52
C PRO A 45 -9.06 2.96 -16.67
N THR A 46 -10.02 3.87 -16.79
CA THR A 46 -11.02 3.86 -17.86
C THR A 46 -11.03 5.14 -18.69
N GLU A 47 -11.31 5.02 -20.00
CA GLU A 47 -11.50 6.16 -20.91
C GLU A 47 -12.69 7.03 -20.52
N GLU A 48 -13.71 6.45 -19.87
CA GLU A 48 -14.87 7.20 -19.42
C GLU A 48 -14.50 8.36 -18.49
N LEU A 49 -13.51 8.16 -17.59
CA LEU A 49 -12.99 9.23 -16.71
C LEU A 49 -12.42 10.43 -17.47
N LEU A 50 -11.81 10.19 -18.64
CA LEU A 50 -11.25 11.27 -19.46
C LEU A 50 -12.33 12.11 -20.13
N ARG A 51 -13.43 11.45 -20.51
CA ARG A 51 -14.52 12.04 -21.30
C ARG A 51 -15.62 12.63 -20.44
N PHE A 52 -15.79 12.12 -19.23
CA PHE A 52 -16.87 12.56 -18.36
C PHE A 52 -16.66 14.01 -17.92
N PRO A 53 -17.61 14.94 -18.17
CA PRO A 53 -17.42 16.36 -17.90
C PRO A 53 -17.71 16.75 -16.44
N GLY A 54 -18.49 15.92 -15.74
CA GLY A 54 -18.94 16.19 -14.36
C GLY A 54 -17.94 15.78 -13.29
N PRO A 55 -18.38 15.81 -12.02
CA PRO A 55 -17.62 15.28 -10.89
C PRO A 55 -17.16 13.86 -11.13
N LYS A 56 -15.87 13.62 -10.97
CA LYS A 56 -15.28 12.29 -11.23
C LYS A 56 -14.18 11.97 -10.24
N MET A 57 -13.96 10.67 -10.07
CA MET A 57 -12.94 10.16 -9.16
C MET A 57 -12.40 8.82 -9.63
N TRP A 58 -11.12 8.61 -9.42
CA TRP A 58 -10.47 7.32 -9.64
C TRP A 58 -9.87 6.81 -8.33
N PHE A 59 -10.41 5.70 -7.85
CA PHE A 59 -9.87 4.96 -6.72
C PHE A 59 -8.99 3.82 -7.21
N THR A 60 -7.75 3.76 -6.77
CA THR A 60 -6.81 2.70 -7.10
C THR A 60 -6.07 2.23 -5.86
N GLN A 61 -5.76 0.93 -5.80
CA GLN A 61 -4.95 0.32 -4.75
C GLN A 61 -3.45 0.30 -5.10
N GLU A 62 -3.09 0.75 -6.30
CA GLU A 62 -1.71 0.75 -6.75
C GLU A 62 -1.12 2.16 -6.70
N PRO A 63 0.15 2.30 -6.30
CA PRO A 63 0.80 3.61 -6.23
C PRO A 63 1.04 4.19 -7.62
N MET A 64 1.17 5.51 -7.69
CA MET A 64 1.46 6.23 -8.95
C MET A 64 2.69 5.70 -9.69
N CYS A 65 3.65 5.12 -8.98
CA CYS A 65 4.82 4.50 -9.59
C CYS A 65 4.53 3.12 -10.21
N HIS A 66 3.32 2.57 -10.04
CA HIS A 66 2.98 1.25 -10.55
C HIS A 66 2.88 1.22 -12.09
N SER A 67 3.06 0.03 -12.66
CA SER A 67 3.05 -0.17 -14.11
C SER A 67 1.74 0.23 -14.80
N HIS A 68 0.60 0.18 -14.10
CA HIS A 68 -0.69 0.64 -14.63
C HIS A 68 -0.65 2.10 -15.08
N PHE A 69 0.02 2.98 -14.30
CA PHE A 69 0.16 4.39 -14.64
C PHE A 69 1.15 4.65 -15.77
N HIS A 70 2.19 3.80 -15.90
CA HIS A 70 3.29 4.04 -16.84
C HIS A 70 3.22 3.19 -18.11
N ARG A 71 2.54 2.05 -18.07
CA ARG A 71 2.42 1.14 -19.22
C ARG A 71 1.10 1.29 -19.93
N HIS A 72 0.02 1.50 -19.19
CA HIS A 72 -1.30 1.62 -19.78
C HIS A 72 -1.50 3.03 -20.36
N PRO A 73 -1.85 3.19 -21.66
CA PRO A 73 -2.02 4.50 -22.28
C PRO A 73 -3.04 5.39 -21.57
N ILE A 74 -4.15 4.81 -21.12
CA ILE A 74 -5.21 5.51 -20.37
C ILE A 74 -4.67 5.93 -19.01
N GLY A 75 -3.98 5.05 -18.27
CA GLY A 75 -3.38 5.37 -16.98
C GLY A 75 -2.43 6.56 -17.04
N LYS A 76 -1.58 6.64 -18.09
CA LYS A 76 -0.69 7.81 -18.31
C LYS A 76 -1.47 9.10 -18.52
N ARG A 77 -2.55 9.04 -19.29
CA ARG A 77 -3.38 10.22 -19.58
C ARG A 77 -4.10 10.67 -18.32
N LEU A 78 -4.69 9.74 -17.55
CA LEU A 78 -5.36 10.03 -16.28
C LEU A 78 -4.40 10.63 -15.26
N ALA A 79 -3.19 10.10 -15.14
CA ALA A 79 -2.19 10.63 -14.22
C ALA A 79 -1.80 12.08 -14.51
N LYS A 80 -1.93 12.53 -15.76
CA LYS A 80 -1.65 13.91 -16.19
C LYS A 80 -2.88 14.83 -16.11
N THR A 81 -4.09 14.28 -16.31
CA THR A 81 -5.31 15.05 -16.46
C THR A 81 -6.14 15.14 -15.19
N LEU A 82 -6.15 14.11 -14.36
CA LEU A 82 -6.91 14.15 -13.11
C LEU A 82 -6.22 15.04 -12.09
N ARG A 83 -7.00 15.91 -11.46
CA ARG A 83 -6.55 16.72 -10.32
C ARG A 83 -6.27 15.83 -9.11
N PRO A 84 -5.43 16.26 -8.17
CA PRO A 84 -5.14 15.48 -6.96
C PRO A 84 -6.38 15.03 -6.19
N ASP A 85 -7.40 15.90 -6.12
CA ASP A 85 -8.68 15.61 -5.45
C ASP A 85 -9.61 14.65 -6.24
N GLU A 86 -9.30 14.37 -7.49
CA GLU A 86 -9.97 13.37 -8.33
C GLU A 86 -9.28 12.00 -8.26
N ARG A 87 -8.17 11.91 -7.50
CA ARG A 87 -7.41 10.68 -7.25
C ARG A 87 -7.50 10.34 -5.78
N VAL A 88 -8.07 9.20 -5.46
CA VAL A 88 -8.13 8.72 -4.08
C VAL A 88 -7.22 7.50 -3.96
N TYR A 89 -6.23 7.62 -3.11
CA TYR A 89 -5.31 6.55 -2.77
C TYR A 89 -5.55 6.14 -1.33
N PHE A 90 -6.22 5.02 -1.15
CA PHE A 90 -6.27 4.36 0.13
C PHE A 90 -5.67 2.98 -0.05
N ALA A 91 -4.35 2.91 0.02
CA ALA A 91 -3.69 1.63 0.12
C ALA A 91 -4.01 1.02 1.46
N ASN A 92 -4.46 -0.21 1.45
CA ASN A 92 -4.93 -0.87 2.62
C ASN A 92 -4.23 -2.22 2.79
N PRO A 93 -3.52 -2.43 3.91
CA PRO A 93 -2.89 -3.72 4.20
C PRO A 93 -3.91 -4.84 4.40
N VAL A 94 -5.16 -4.51 4.67
CA VAL A 94 -6.23 -5.49 4.96
C VAL A 94 -7.07 -5.80 3.73
N ILE A 95 -7.26 -4.85 2.80
CA ILE A 95 -8.11 -5.03 1.61
C ILE A 95 -7.66 -6.21 0.75
N LYS A 96 -6.37 -6.30 0.50
CA LYS A 96 -5.83 -7.28 -0.44
C LYS A 96 -5.98 -8.70 0.05
N TYR A 97 -6.18 -8.91 1.35
CA TYR A 97 -5.85 -10.19 1.94
C TYR A 97 -6.85 -10.76 2.95
N ARG A 98 -8.04 -10.22 3.09
CA ARG A 98 -9.06 -10.77 4.03
C ARG A 98 -8.44 -11.24 5.34
N ILE A 99 -7.49 -10.47 5.88
CA ILE A 99 -6.87 -10.85 7.14
C ILE A 99 -7.97 -10.75 8.19
N PRO A 100 -8.31 -11.83 8.90
CA PRO A 100 -9.18 -11.74 10.05
C PRO A 100 -8.63 -10.64 10.96
N GLN A 101 -9.49 -9.88 11.62
CA GLN A 101 -9.07 -8.97 12.68
C GLN A 101 -8.47 -9.84 13.79
N VAL A 102 -7.18 -10.10 13.68
CA VAL A 102 -6.45 -10.89 14.66
C VAL A 102 -5.82 -9.89 15.59
N THR A 103 -6.22 -9.95 16.84
CA THR A 103 -5.68 -9.08 17.89
C THR A 103 -4.19 -9.32 18.08
N GLY A 104 -3.44 -8.34 18.57
CA GLY A 104 -2.01 -8.51 18.88
C GLY A 104 -1.72 -9.74 19.74
N ARG A 105 -2.64 -10.07 20.66
CA ARG A 105 -2.52 -11.24 21.56
C ARG A 105 -2.53 -12.60 20.85
N GLU A 106 -3.20 -12.74 19.71
CA GLU A 106 -3.20 -14.00 18.95
C GLU A 106 -1.86 -14.22 18.24
N PHE A 107 -1.19 -13.15 17.83
CA PHE A 107 0.12 -13.24 17.20
C PHE A 107 1.24 -13.56 18.20
N THR A 108 1.11 -13.16 19.47
CA THR A 108 2.12 -13.52 20.47
C THR A 108 2.32 -15.03 20.61
N LYS A 109 1.28 -15.82 20.33
CA LYS A 109 1.34 -17.30 20.37
C LYS A 109 2.12 -17.91 19.21
N ILE A 110 2.24 -17.19 18.09
CA ILE A 110 2.92 -17.66 16.88
C ILE A 110 4.40 -17.25 16.89
N ARG A 111 4.75 -16.22 17.66
CA ARG A 111 6.11 -15.70 17.74
C ARG A 111 7.05 -16.72 18.36
N GLN A 112 8.23 -16.85 17.79
CA GLN A 112 9.29 -17.68 18.38
C GLN A 112 9.76 -17.09 19.71
N ALA A 113 10.02 -17.97 20.68
CA ALA A 113 10.55 -17.57 21.99
C ALA A 113 11.99 -17.04 21.90
N LYS A 114 12.74 -17.48 20.88
CA LYS A 114 14.12 -17.06 20.61
C LYS A 114 14.20 -16.44 19.21
N PHE A 115 14.96 -15.39 19.07
CA PHE A 115 15.25 -14.75 17.79
C PHE A 115 16.75 -14.53 17.63
N GLU A 116 17.20 -14.44 16.39
CA GLU A 116 18.57 -14.05 16.08
C GLU A 116 18.69 -12.52 16.07
N ASN A 117 19.80 -12.00 16.60
CA ASN A 117 20.10 -10.56 16.52
C ASN A 117 20.55 -10.17 15.10
N LYS A 118 19.67 -10.40 14.13
CA LYS A 118 19.85 -10.15 12.70
C LYS A 118 18.67 -9.40 12.11
N ALA A 119 18.90 -8.81 10.95
CA ALA A 119 17.86 -8.21 10.13
C ALA A 119 17.49 -9.15 8.96
N VAL A 120 16.20 -9.14 8.59
CA VAL A 120 15.69 -9.90 7.45
C VAL A 120 14.91 -8.99 6.50
N ALA A 121 14.92 -9.33 5.23
CA ALA A 121 14.06 -8.74 4.20
C ALA A 121 13.47 -9.83 3.30
N THR A 122 12.19 -9.69 2.96
CA THR A 122 11.49 -10.57 2.03
C THR A 122 11.00 -9.75 0.83
N VAL A 123 11.82 -9.69 -0.21
CA VAL A 123 11.57 -8.84 -1.39
C VAL A 123 11.73 -9.65 -2.66
N ASN A 124 10.62 -9.86 -3.35
CA ASN A 124 10.58 -10.70 -4.54
C ASN A 124 11.40 -10.16 -5.72
N ASP A 125 11.57 -8.84 -5.84
CA ASP A 125 12.33 -8.25 -6.94
C ASP A 125 13.00 -6.93 -6.59
N CYS A 126 14.03 -6.58 -7.36
CA CYS A 126 14.73 -5.30 -7.26
C CYS A 126 14.04 -4.14 -7.98
N GLY A 127 12.77 -4.29 -8.37
CA GLY A 127 12.01 -3.25 -9.06
C GLY A 127 12.20 -3.21 -10.57
N GLY A 128 12.94 -4.14 -11.16
CA GLY A 128 13.04 -4.38 -12.61
C GLY A 128 13.30 -3.14 -13.47
N ARG A 129 12.78 -3.17 -14.70
CA ARG A 129 12.98 -2.15 -15.77
C ARG A 129 12.63 -0.71 -15.39
N PHE A 130 11.90 -0.48 -14.32
CA PHE A 130 11.41 0.83 -13.89
C PHE A 130 11.88 1.25 -12.50
N GLY A 131 12.91 0.58 -11.98
CA GLY A 131 13.48 0.93 -10.65
C GLY A 131 13.92 2.38 -10.53
N TRP A 132 14.34 3.00 -11.63
CA TRP A 132 14.72 4.41 -11.68
C TRP A 132 13.53 5.39 -11.56
N LEU A 133 12.32 4.97 -11.95
CA LEU A 133 11.09 5.76 -11.78
C LEU A 133 10.55 5.69 -10.35
N LYS A 134 11.08 4.78 -9.54
CA LYS A 134 10.56 4.45 -8.22
C LYS A 134 11.59 4.83 -7.16
N ARG A 135 11.59 6.10 -6.75
CA ARG A 135 12.57 6.64 -5.77
C ARG A 135 12.72 5.74 -4.54
N ASN A 136 11.64 5.20 -4.02
CA ASN A 136 11.68 4.29 -2.88
C ASN A 136 12.23 2.89 -3.19
N TYR A 137 12.13 2.42 -4.42
CA TYR A 137 12.79 1.16 -4.80
C TYR A 137 14.31 1.25 -4.67
N SER A 138 14.89 2.41 -5.02
CA SER A 138 16.32 2.64 -4.84
C SER A 138 16.70 2.56 -3.36
N LEU A 139 15.95 3.21 -2.48
CA LEU A 139 16.16 3.14 -1.05
C LEU A 139 15.98 1.72 -0.51
N ARG A 140 14.87 1.07 -0.85
CA ARG A 140 14.59 -0.31 -0.46
C ARG A 140 15.72 -1.24 -0.88
N ASN A 141 16.15 -1.16 -2.13
CA ASN A 141 17.21 -2.02 -2.64
C ASN A 141 18.55 -1.81 -1.91
N LYS A 142 18.91 -0.56 -1.61
CA LYS A 142 20.09 -0.26 -0.79
C LYS A 142 20.00 -0.89 0.60
N MET A 143 18.84 -0.79 1.25
CA MET A 143 18.62 -1.35 2.58
C MET A 143 18.70 -2.88 2.56
N VAL A 144 17.95 -3.54 1.67
CA VAL A 144 17.86 -5.01 1.66
C VAL A 144 19.13 -5.70 1.15
N THR A 145 19.97 -5.01 0.37
CA THR A 145 21.26 -5.54 -0.09
C THR A 145 22.40 -5.25 0.87
N CYS A 146 22.16 -4.60 1.99
CA CYS A 146 23.14 -4.41 3.05
C CYS A 146 23.60 -5.77 3.60
N PRO A 147 24.93 -5.99 3.81
CA PRO A 147 25.44 -7.28 4.31
C PRO A 147 24.90 -7.71 5.68
N LEU A 148 24.35 -6.78 6.45
CA LEU A 148 23.73 -7.07 7.77
C LEU A 148 22.30 -7.66 7.67
N VAL A 149 21.76 -7.81 6.46
CA VAL A 149 20.39 -8.26 6.20
C VAL A 149 20.41 -9.62 5.53
N ASP A 150 19.67 -10.59 6.05
CA ASP A 150 19.38 -11.82 5.31
C ASP A 150 18.25 -11.54 4.31
N LEU A 151 18.56 -11.63 3.01
CA LEU A 151 17.64 -11.33 1.94
C LEU A 151 17.02 -12.59 1.34
N PHE A 152 15.69 -12.64 1.31
CA PHE A 152 14.90 -13.65 0.61
C PHE A 152 14.11 -13.03 -0.53
N GLY A 153 14.06 -13.71 -1.68
CA GLY A 153 13.34 -13.22 -2.83
C GLY A 153 13.51 -14.07 -4.08
N SER A 154 12.76 -13.76 -5.13
CA SER A 154 12.82 -14.52 -6.38
C SER A 154 14.20 -14.41 -7.03
N GLU A 155 14.90 -15.54 -7.16
CA GLU A 155 16.22 -15.61 -7.77
C GLU A 155 16.25 -14.97 -9.16
N ASN A 156 15.33 -15.38 -10.02
CA ASN A 156 15.27 -14.88 -11.39
C ASN A 156 15.09 -13.38 -11.45
N ARG A 157 14.21 -12.81 -10.60
CA ARG A 157 13.95 -11.37 -10.57
C ARG A 157 15.11 -10.57 -9.99
N TRP A 158 15.92 -11.13 -9.10
CA TRP A 158 17.12 -10.51 -8.58
C TRP A 158 18.29 -10.59 -9.57
N ARG A 159 18.36 -11.66 -10.40
CA ARG A 159 19.35 -11.82 -11.47
C ARG A 159 19.05 -10.94 -12.69
N GLU A 160 17.78 -10.67 -12.98
CA GLU A 160 17.33 -9.88 -14.11
C GLU A 160 17.35 -8.39 -13.80
N TYR A 161 18.51 -7.77 -13.72
CA TYR A 161 18.61 -6.33 -13.68
C TYR A 161 18.51 -5.78 -15.11
N ALA A 162 17.31 -5.35 -15.51
CA ALA A 162 17.14 -4.66 -16.79
C ALA A 162 17.47 -3.18 -16.64
N CYS A 163 18.67 -2.80 -16.99
CA CYS A 163 19.01 -1.43 -17.34
C CYS A 163 18.74 -1.27 -18.85
N PHE A 164 17.83 -0.37 -19.25
CA PHE A 164 17.65 -0.08 -20.67
C PHE A 164 18.91 0.61 -21.22
N PRO A 165 19.47 0.22 -22.40
CA PRO A 165 18.95 -0.74 -23.37
C PRO A 165 19.42 -2.20 -23.16
N CYS A 166 20.21 -2.51 -22.14
CA CYS A 166 20.88 -3.80 -21.97
C CYS A 166 20.31 -4.59 -20.79
N ILE A 167 20.03 -5.89 -21.01
CA ILE A 167 19.75 -6.83 -19.93
C ILE A 167 21.10 -7.37 -19.45
N TRP A 168 21.57 -6.85 -18.29
CA TRP A 168 22.75 -7.40 -17.65
C TRP A 168 22.30 -8.45 -16.63
N LYS A 169 22.79 -9.66 -16.77
CA LYS A 169 22.67 -10.67 -15.71
C LYS A 169 23.66 -10.28 -14.61
N ARG A 170 23.16 -9.82 -13.48
CA ARG A 170 23.95 -9.65 -12.26
C ARG A 170 24.00 -10.94 -11.47
N GLY A 171 25.04 -11.12 -10.71
CA GLY A 171 25.07 -12.10 -9.62
C GLY A 171 24.02 -11.75 -8.56
N LEU A 172 23.60 -12.73 -7.80
CA LEU A 172 22.73 -12.49 -6.64
C LEU A 172 23.47 -11.64 -5.60
N PRO A 173 22.77 -10.79 -4.84
CA PRO A 173 23.40 -10.08 -3.73
C PRO A 173 24.09 -11.08 -2.77
N PRO A 174 25.26 -10.73 -2.20
CA PRO A 174 26.00 -11.65 -1.31
C PRO A 174 25.21 -12.10 -0.08
N ASN A 175 24.24 -11.30 0.31
CA ASN A 175 23.36 -11.55 1.46
C ASN A 175 22.05 -12.27 1.08
N TRP A 176 21.90 -12.71 -0.17
CA TRP A 176 20.75 -13.51 -0.60
C TRP A 176 20.81 -14.92 0.00
N ARG A 177 19.72 -15.37 0.61
CA ARG A 177 19.61 -16.63 1.35
C ARG A 177 18.68 -17.65 0.71
N GLY A 178 17.79 -17.23 -0.19
CA GLY A 178 16.88 -18.16 -0.84
C GLY A 178 15.78 -17.47 -1.65
N THR A 179 15.14 -18.28 -2.48
CA THR A 179 14.07 -17.80 -3.39
C THR A 179 12.80 -17.42 -2.63
N LYS A 180 12.51 -18.11 -1.53
CA LYS A 180 11.32 -17.87 -0.70
C LYS A 180 11.67 -17.95 0.77
N ALA A 181 11.12 -17.02 1.55
CA ALA A 181 10.96 -17.23 2.97
C ALA A 181 9.95 -18.37 3.20
N PRO A 182 10.11 -19.21 4.23
CA PRO A 182 9.09 -20.16 4.63
C PRO A 182 7.73 -19.45 4.80
N GLY A 183 6.65 -20.06 4.31
CA GLY A 183 5.33 -19.43 4.37
C GLY A 183 5.24 -18.10 3.62
N SER A 184 5.72 -18.02 2.40
CA SER A 184 5.86 -16.76 1.63
C SER A 184 4.56 -16.07 1.22
N ASP A 185 3.42 -16.57 1.65
CA ASP A 185 2.15 -15.86 1.59
C ASP A 185 1.96 -15.10 2.92
N TYR A 186 1.71 -13.80 2.85
CA TYR A 186 1.54 -12.92 4.03
C TYR A 186 0.30 -13.26 4.88
N HIS A 187 -0.38 -14.34 4.55
CA HIS A 187 -1.49 -14.93 5.30
C HIS A 187 -1.08 -16.19 6.03
N ASP A 188 0.06 -16.75 5.68
CA ASP A 188 0.53 -18.01 6.24
C ASP A 188 1.13 -17.76 7.63
N PRO A 189 0.62 -18.41 8.69
CA PRO A 189 1.23 -18.34 10.01
C PRO A 189 2.72 -18.69 10.00
N LEU A 190 3.18 -19.56 9.10
CA LEU A 190 4.59 -19.91 8.95
C LEU A 190 5.45 -18.72 8.52
N PHE A 191 4.90 -17.79 7.75
CA PHE A 191 5.60 -16.55 7.39
C PHE A 191 5.87 -15.67 8.62
N PHE A 192 4.89 -15.50 9.50
CA PHE A 192 5.07 -14.73 10.73
C PHE A 192 5.99 -15.46 11.71
N GLN A 193 5.89 -16.77 11.82
CA GLN A 193 6.80 -17.58 12.62
C GLN A 193 8.25 -17.45 12.11
N PHE A 194 8.45 -17.50 10.80
CA PHE A 194 9.75 -17.26 10.18
C PHE A 194 10.28 -15.86 10.50
N LEU A 195 9.50 -14.81 10.26
CA LEU A 195 9.93 -13.44 10.56
C LEU A 195 10.27 -13.24 12.03
N SER A 196 9.49 -13.84 12.95
CA SER A 196 9.70 -13.71 14.40
C SER A 196 11.01 -14.31 14.89
N GLY A 197 11.68 -15.13 14.08
CA GLY A 197 13.04 -15.61 14.30
C GLY A 197 14.13 -14.55 14.12
N TYR A 198 13.78 -13.35 13.66
CA TYR A 198 14.68 -12.21 13.44
C TYR A 198 14.31 -11.04 14.33
N LYS A 199 15.33 -10.27 14.77
CA LYS A 199 15.11 -9.07 15.56
C LYS A 199 14.53 -7.91 14.73
N VAL A 200 14.99 -7.74 13.49
CA VAL A 200 14.66 -6.60 12.63
C VAL A 200 14.08 -7.08 11.32
N PHE A 201 12.99 -6.45 10.87
CA PHE A 201 12.42 -6.68 9.54
C PHE A 201 12.45 -5.39 8.71
N ILE A 202 13.11 -5.47 7.53
CA ILE A 202 13.15 -4.36 6.57
C ILE A 202 11.87 -4.39 5.75
N CYS A 203 10.90 -3.56 6.11
CA CYS A 203 9.55 -3.57 5.58
C CYS A 203 9.19 -2.29 4.78
N LEU A 204 10.15 -1.76 4.03
CA LEU A 204 9.99 -0.54 3.26
C LEU A 204 8.94 -0.66 2.16
N GLU A 205 8.14 0.38 2.00
CA GLU A 205 7.15 0.47 0.95
C GLU A 205 7.76 0.64 -0.45
N ASN A 206 6.98 0.29 -1.45
CA ASN A 206 7.35 0.45 -2.86
C ASN A 206 7.26 1.91 -3.31
N SER A 207 6.50 2.73 -2.60
CA SER A 207 6.25 4.13 -2.95
C SER A 207 6.26 5.01 -1.71
N PHE A 208 6.55 6.29 -1.91
CA PHE A 208 6.47 7.33 -0.89
C PHE A 208 5.40 8.34 -1.35
N GLU A 209 4.15 8.02 -1.03
CA GLU A 209 2.98 8.80 -1.44
C GLU A 209 2.06 9.06 -0.25
N PRO A 210 1.29 10.17 -0.26
CA PRO A 210 0.29 10.40 0.77
C PRO A 210 -0.65 9.21 0.92
N TYR A 211 -0.91 8.80 2.16
CA TYR A 211 -1.78 7.69 2.52
C TYR A 211 -1.39 6.31 1.97
N TRP A 212 -0.22 6.19 1.34
CA TRP A 212 0.27 4.91 0.85
C TRP A 212 0.79 4.05 1.99
N PHE A 213 0.00 3.04 2.36
CA PHE A 213 0.26 2.13 3.46
C PHE A 213 -0.18 0.71 3.09
N THR A 214 0.71 -0.28 3.27
CA THR A 214 0.44 -1.66 2.92
C THR A 214 0.66 -2.61 4.10
N GLU A 215 0.51 -3.91 3.85
CA GLU A 215 0.68 -4.97 4.85
C GLU A 215 2.06 -5.04 5.50
N LYS A 216 3.08 -4.39 4.94
CA LYS A 216 4.48 -4.59 5.33
C LYS A 216 4.78 -4.21 6.78
N MET A 217 4.34 -3.02 7.19
CA MET A 217 4.49 -2.58 8.57
C MET A 217 3.66 -3.44 9.53
N VAL A 218 2.45 -3.82 9.12
CA VAL A 218 1.56 -4.70 9.89
C VAL A 218 2.22 -6.06 10.11
N ASN A 219 2.84 -6.62 9.06
CA ASN A 219 3.54 -7.91 9.15
C ASN A 219 4.74 -7.85 10.10
N ALA A 220 5.51 -6.76 10.08
CA ALA A 220 6.59 -6.55 11.03
C ALA A 220 6.09 -6.55 12.49
N ALA A 221 5.04 -5.78 12.75
CA ALA A 221 4.44 -5.68 14.08
C ALA A 221 3.87 -7.03 14.55
N ARG A 222 3.14 -7.74 13.68
CA ARG A 222 2.59 -9.07 13.99
C ARG A 222 3.66 -10.09 14.32
N ALA A 223 4.75 -10.11 13.55
CA ALA A 223 5.89 -10.97 13.82
C ALA A 223 6.66 -10.57 15.09
N GLY A 224 6.42 -9.38 15.63
CA GLY A 224 7.13 -8.85 16.79
C GLY A 224 8.58 -8.46 16.49
N CYS A 225 8.88 -8.14 15.23
CA CYS A 225 10.16 -7.58 14.82
C CYS A 225 10.21 -6.07 15.06
N ILE A 226 11.41 -5.52 15.13
CA ILE A 226 11.63 -4.08 15.01
C ILE A 226 11.47 -3.70 13.53
N PRO A 227 10.46 -2.89 13.15
CA PRO A 227 10.29 -2.48 11.77
C PRO A 227 11.34 -1.45 11.36
N VAL A 228 12.00 -1.63 10.21
CA VAL A 228 12.67 -0.55 9.49
C VAL A 228 11.71 -0.12 8.39
N TYR A 229 11.12 1.06 8.55
CA TYR A 229 10.02 1.53 7.73
C TYR A 229 10.16 3.01 7.39
N HIS A 230 9.74 3.39 6.19
CA HIS A 230 9.73 4.78 5.74
C HIS A 230 8.45 5.06 4.96
N CYS A 231 7.72 6.07 5.35
CA CYS A 231 6.44 6.42 4.77
C CYS A 231 6.23 7.94 4.68
N HIS A 232 5.24 8.34 3.88
CA HIS A 232 4.82 9.73 3.86
C HIS A 232 4.26 10.16 5.23
N PRO A 233 4.47 11.41 5.69
CA PRO A 233 3.99 11.89 7.00
C PRO A 233 2.51 11.63 7.26
N THR A 234 1.64 11.75 6.24
CA THR A 234 0.21 11.44 6.38
C THR A 234 -0.07 10.02 6.87
N VAL A 235 0.80 9.04 6.56
CA VAL A 235 0.67 7.66 7.03
C VAL A 235 1.02 7.57 8.52
N GLY A 236 2.12 8.24 8.92
CA GLY A 236 2.53 8.31 10.33
C GLY A 236 1.47 8.96 11.21
N GLU A 237 0.89 10.06 10.74
CA GLU A 237 -0.12 10.84 11.47
C GLU A 237 -1.49 10.15 11.54
N THR A 238 -1.80 9.26 10.60
CA THR A 238 -3.08 8.55 10.52
C THR A 238 -2.98 7.10 10.96
N PHE A 239 -2.50 6.24 10.08
CA PHE A 239 -2.55 4.78 10.27
C PHE A 239 -1.52 4.26 11.27
N LEU A 240 -0.40 4.94 11.46
CA LEU A 240 0.69 4.51 12.35
C LEU A 240 0.73 5.27 13.68
N ARG A 241 -0.30 6.02 14.03
CA ARG A 241 -0.35 6.72 15.31
C ARG A 241 -0.24 5.72 16.46
N GLY A 242 0.82 5.82 17.26
CA GLY A 242 1.13 4.93 18.36
C GLY A 242 2.00 3.72 17.98
N ALA A 243 2.23 3.45 16.70
CA ALA A 243 3.21 2.46 16.30
C ALA A 243 4.65 2.95 16.50
N LYS A 244 5.59 2.01 16.64
CA LYS A 244 7.03 2.30 16.78
C LYS A 244 7.81 1.62 15.66
N TRP A 245 8.68 2.38 14.99
CA TRP A 245 9.55 1.88 13.93
C TRP A 245 10.86 2.67 13.90
N VAL A 246 11.86 2.18 13.17
CA VAL A 246 13.09 2.89 12.87
C VAL A 246 12.96 3.47 11.47
N ASP A 247 13.01 4.80 11.34
CA ASP A 247 12.96 5.47 10.04
C ASP A 247 14.37 5.67 9.49
N PRO A 248 14.67 5.18 8.28
CA PRO A 248 15.94 5.43 7.62
C PRO A 248 16.29 6.92 7.44
N SER A 249 15.30 7.80 7.40
CA SER A 249 15.54 9.25 7.26
C SER A 249 16.31 9.85 8.44
N ASP A 250 16.19 9.27 9.63
CA ASP A 250 16.92 9.69 10.84
C ASP A 250 18.43 9.40 10.73
N PHE A 251 18.83 8.63 9.72
CA PHE A 251 20.21 8.19 9.46
C PHE A 251 20.71 8.59 8.08
N ASP A 252 20.16 9.65 7.48
CA ASP A 252 20.48 10.11 6.12
C ASP A 252 20.33 9.01 5.06
N PHE A 253 19.38 8.09 5.28
CA PHE A 253 19.18 6.91 4.43
C PHE A 253 20.40 6.01 4.28
N ASN A 254 21.30 6.02 5.26
CA ASN A 254 22.47 5.14 5.31
C ASN A 254 22.06 3.74 5.78
N PRO A 255 22.14 2.69 4.94
CA PRO A 255 21.64 1.37 5.29
C PRO A 255 22.33 0.78 6.51
N ARG A 256 23.66 0.88 6.58
CA ARG A 256 24.42 0.30 7.67
C ARG A 256 24.08 0.94 9.00
N ARG A 257 24.09 2.26 9.07
CA ARG A 257 23.75 3.02 10.30
C ARG A 257 22.33 2.73 10.75
N THR A 258 21.37 2.71 9.82
CA THR A 258 19.95 2.38 10.12
C THR A 258 19.81 0.99 10.73
N ILE A 259 20.45 -0.01 10.13
CA ILE A 259 20.31 -1.41 10.54
C ILE A 259 21.06 -1.66 11.86
N GLU A 260 22.28 -1.13 12.01
CA GLU A 260 23.03 -1.23 13.26
C GLU A 260 22.25 -0.58 14.42
N HIS A 261 21.66 0.60 14.18
CA HIS A 261 20.78 1.22 15.17
C HIS A 261 19.56 0.35 15.51
N ALA A 262 18.85 -0.17 14.49
CA ALA A 262 17.70 -1.06 14.74
C ALA A 262 18.10 -2.32 15.54
N LEU A 263 19.24 -2.91 15.21
CA LEU A 263 19.77 -4.08 15.94
C LEU A 263 20.18 -3.77 17.38
N SER A 264 20.54 -2.54 17.71
CA SER A 264 20.90 -2.13 19.08
C SER A 264 19.69 -1.85 19.97
N GLN A 265 18.50 -1.65 19.39
CA GLN A 265 17.30 -1.28 20.13
C GLN A 265 16.76 -2.42 21.01
N ASN A 266 16.01 -2.06 22.05
CA ASN A 266 15.28 -3.02 22.86
C ASN A 266 14.01 -3.48 22.12
N ILE A 267 13.94 -4.76 21.74
CA ILE A 267 12.82 -5.31 20.98
C ILE A 267 11.51 -5.29 21.77
N ASP A 268 11.57 -5.42 23.11
CA ASP A 268 10.36 -5.50 23.93
C ASP A 268 9.60 -4.17 23.96
N GLU A 269 10.32 -3.05 23.87
CA GLU A 269 9.67 -1.74 23.72
C GLU A 269 8.90 -1.60 22.41
N PHE A 270 9.47 -2.11 21.30
CA PHE A 270 8.81 -2.11 20.01
C PHE A 270 7.62 -3.06 19.99
N ARG A 271 7.75 -4.24 20.59
CA ARG A 271 6.66 -5.21 20.75
C ARG A 271 5.51 -4.60 21.52
N ALA A 272 5.77 -4.02 22.69
CA ALA A 272 4.75 -3.41 23.52
C ALA A 272 3.99 -2.28 22.80
N ALA A 273 4.71 -1.38 22.14
CA ALA A 273 4.10 -0.27 21.38
C ALA A 273 3.29 -0.79 20.19
N ASN A 274 3.85 -1.71 19.41
CA ASN A 274 3.20 -2.20 18.19
C ASN A 274 2.04 -3.17 18.48
N ASP A 275 2.08 -3.92 19.57
CA ASP A 275 0.95 -4.72 20.02
C ASP A 275 -0.22 -3.82 20.48
N ALA A 276 0.06 -2.76 21.23
CA ALA A 276 -0.93 -1.76 21.59
C ALA A 276 -1.52 -1.05 20.35
N TRP A 277 -0.68 -0.73 19.36
CA TRP A 277 -1.13 -0.17 18.10
C TRP A 277 -2.03 -1.12 17.31
N LEU A 278 -1.68 -2.41 17.19
CA LEU A 278 -2.51 -3.41 16.53
C LEU A 278 -3.87 -3.57 17.22
N ASP A 279 -3.91 -3.46 18.54
CA ASP A 279 -5.13 -3.60 19.36
C ASP A 279 -5.95 -2.29 19.45
N SER A 280 -5.42 -1.15 19.00
CA SER A 280 -6.08 0.17 19.08
C SER A 280 -7.32 0.31 18.20
N GLY A 281 -7.54 -0.61 17.28
CA GLY A 281 -8.62 -0.51 16.30
C GLY A 281 -8.35 0.46 15.14
N ILE A 282 -7.22 1.18 15.14
CA ILE A 282 -6.90 2.16 14.08
C ILE A 282 -6.86 1.52 12.69
N LEU A 283 -6.47 0.24 12.62
CA LEU A 283 -6.44 -0.51 11.36
C LEU A 283 -7.82 -0.89 10.85
N THR A 284 -8.89 -0.76 11.66
CA THR A 284 -10.26 -0.98 11.17
C THR A 284 -10.66 0.04 10.13
N GLU A 285 -10.12 1.26 10.23
CA GLU A 285 -10.34 2.32 9.23
C GLU A 285 -9.71 1.98 7.86
N THR A 286 -8.81 1.01 7.82
CA THR A 286 -8.15 0.54 6.62
C THR A 286 -8.82 -0.71 6.02
N THR A 287 -9.95 -1.17 6.53
CA THR A 287 -10.70 -2.28 5.94
C THR A 287 -11.30 -1.88 4.59
N GLN A 288 -11.47 -2.86 3.68
CA GLN A 288 -12.04 -2.62 2.36
C GLN A 288 -13.37 -1.88 2.44
N GLU A 289 -14.24 -2.31 3.33
CA GLU A 289 -15.55 -1.71 3.52
C GLU A 289 -15.45 -0.24 3.94
N ARG A 290 -14.60 0.07 4.94
CA ARG A 290 -14.40 1.46 5.42
C ARG A 290 -13.82 2.35 4.34
N VAL A 291 -12.81 1.86 3.64
CA VAL A 291 -12.14 2.63 2.57
C VAL A 291 -13.10 2.89 1.40
N LEU A 292 -13.88 1.90 0.99
CA LEU A 292 -14.89 2.08 -0.06
C LEU A 292 -16.00 3.02 0.39
N ASN A 293 -16.52 2.87 1.61
CA ASN A 293 -17.51 3.78 2.16
C ASN A 293 -16.99 5.22 2.21
N LYS A 294 -15.74 5.42 2.62
CA LYS A 294 -15.11 6.76 2.60
C LYS A 294 -14.98 7.31 1.18
N THR A 295 -14.60 6.46 0.23
CA THR A 295 -14.52 6.83 -1.20
C THR A 295 -15.87 7.27 -1.73
N PHE A 296 -16.92 6.52 -1.42
CA PHE A 296 -18.30 6.88 -1.80
C PHE A 296 -18.77 8.17 -1.14
N GLN A 297 -18.44 8.39 0.14
CA GLN A 297 -18.76 9.65 0.83
C GLN A 297 -18.11 10.86 0.15
N ILE A 298 -16.80 10.79 -0.13
CA ILE A 298 -16.07 11.86 -0.82
C ILE A 298 -16.68 12.11 -2.19
N MET A 299 -17.05 11.08 -2.94
CA MET A 299 -17.67 11.25 -4.25
C MET A 299 -19.08 11.85 -4.16
N ALA A 300 -19.87 11.45 -3.16
CA ALA A 300 -21.20 12.05 -2.90
C ALA A 300 -21.10 13.54 -2.58
N GLU A 301 -20.15 13.93 -1.73
CA GLU A 301 -19.87 15.34 -1.41
C GLU A 301 -19.50 16.13 -2.68
N LYS A 302 -18.64 15.59 -3.55
CA LYS A 302 -18.29 16.23 -4.83
C LYS A 302 -19.51 16.47 -5.73
N ILE A 303 -20.41 15.49 -5.84
CA ILE A 303 -21.62 15.59 -6.65
C ILE A 303 -22.53 16.69 -6.08
N ASN A 304 -22.75 16.69 -4.77
CA ASN A 304 -23.60 17.68 -4.11
C ASN A 304 -23.05 19.10 -4.27
N HIS A 305 -21.76 19.33 -4.00
CA HIS A 305 -21.12 20.64 -4.19
C HIS A 305 -21.16 21.14 -5.63
N ALA A 306 -21.02 20.28 -6.61
CA ALA A 306 -21.11 20.67 -8.01
C ALA A 306 -22.53 21.16 -8.38
N LYS A 307 -23.57 20.61 -7.77
CA LYS A 307 -24.97 21.02 -8.01
C LYS A 307 -25.32 22.31 -7.27
N ASP A 308 -24.84 22.49 -6.04
CA ASP A 308 -25.07 23.72 -5.26
C ASP A 308 -24.43 24.95 -5.94
N GLY A 309 -23.25 24.78 -6.55
CA GLY A 309 -22.57 25.84 -7.33
C GLY A 309 -23.35 26.29 -8.57
N PHE A 310 -24.17 25.43 -9.15
CA PHE A 310 -25.06 25.80 -10.26
C PHE A 310 -26.29 26.61 -9.82
N HIS A 311 -26.75 26.46 -8.59
CA HIS A 311 -27.89 27.20 -8.07
C HIS A 311 -27.54 28.61 -7.62
N THR A 312 -26.27 28.90 -7.32
CA THR A 312 -25.82 30.23 -6.86
C THR A 312 -25.36 31.15 -7.97
N SER A 313 -25.09 30.66 -9.17
CA SER A 313 -24.66 31.45 -10.33
C SER A 313 -25.81 31.94 -11.24
N GLY A 314 -27.05 31.69 -10.85
CA GLY A 314 -28.27 32.03 -11.60
C GLY A 314 -29.13 33.14 -10.97
N ARG A 315 -28.51 33.97 -10.09
CA ARG A 315 -29.21 35.15 -9.52
C ARG A 315 -28.50 36.47 -9.90
#